data_6a0e6ce0b95211a9f6dedfa1673c7f64
#
_entry.id   6a0e6ce0b95211a9f6dedfa1673c7f64
#
_cell.length_a   1.000
_cell.length_b   1.000
_cell.length_c   1.000
_cell.angle_alpha   90.00
_cell.angle_beta   90.00
_cell.angle_gamma   90.00
#
_symmetry.space_group_name_H-M   'P 1'
#
loop_
_entity.id
_entity.type
_entity.pdbx_description
1 polymer ?
#
loop_
_entity_poly.entity_id
_entity_poly.type
_entity_poly.pdbx_seq_one_letter_code
_entity_poly.pdbx_strand_id
1 'polypeptide(L)'
;MAKTLTIKYNGSEYTLEYTRKSIEIMEKRGFKITDVQDKPVSTLPALFAGAFLAHHKFVKSDVIDDIFSKLTKREELLSKLAEMYNEPILAMMDEPEESEGNLDWETSW
;
A
#
# COMPACT_ATOMS: atom_id res chain seq x y z
N MET A 1 6.02 -10.86 7.63
CA MET A 1 6.65 -10.64 6.33
C MET A 1 5.81 -9.70 5.48
N ALA A 2 6.46 -8.76 4.84
CA ALA A 2 5.76 -7.85 3.93
C ALA A 2 5.33 -8.60 2.67
N LYS A 3 4.10 -8.36 2.24
CA LYS A 3 3.57 -8.93 1.00
C LYS A 3 3.93 -8.00 -0.16
N THR A 4 4.42 -8.58 -1.24
CA THR A 4 4.79 -7.83 -2.44
C THR A 4 4.10 -8.42 -3.66
N LEU A 5 4.02 -7.63 -4.72
CA LEU A 5 3.45 -8.04 -5.99
C LEU A 5 4.37 -7.53 -7.09
N THR A 6 4.63 -8.35 -8.10
CA THR A 6 5.54 -7.97 -9.18
C THR A 6 4.79 -7.84 -10.50
N ILE A 7 5.06 -6.75 -11.24
CA ILE A 7 4.50 -6.51 -12.56
C ILE A 7 5.65 -6.27 -13.54
N LYS A 8 5.57 -6.93 -14.69
CA LYS A 8 6.53 -6.70 -15.79
C LYS A 8 5.86 -5.85 -16.87
N TYR A 9 6.52 -4.77 -17.24
CA TYR A 9 5.98 -3.83 -18.22
C TYR A 9 7.12 -3.24 -19.05
N ASN A 10 7.05 -3.40 -20.37
CA ASN A 10 8.03 -2.89 -21.33
C ASN A 10 9.49 -3.21 -20.95
N GLY A 11 9.74 -4.46 -20.53
CA GLY A 11 11.08 -4.91 -20.15
C GLY A 11 11.54 -4.50 -18.76
N SER A 12 10.73 -3.75 -18.04
CA SER A 12 11.03 -3.37 -16.66
C SER A 12 10.18 -4.18 -15.68
N GLU A 13 10.74 -4.42 -14.50
CA GLU A 13 10.03 -5.14 -13.45
C GLU A 13 9.73 -4.17 -12.32
N TYR A 14 8.47 -4.11 -11.91
CA TYR A 14 8.03 -3.24 -10.83
C TYR A 14 7.58 -4.08 -9.65
N THR A 15 8.13 -3.78 -8.47
CA THR A 15 7.74 -4.42 -7.22
C THR A 15 6.82 -3.48 -6.48
N LEU A 16 5.60 -3.94 -6.21
CA LEU A 16 4.58 -3.18 -5.51
C LEU A 16 4.53 -3.64 -4.06
N GLU A 17 4.44 -2.69 -3.16
CA GLU A 17 4.40 -2.96 -1.73
C GLU A 17 3.83 -1.75 -1.01
N TYR A 18 3.18 -2.00 0.14
CA TYR A 18 2.78 -0.93 1.06
C TYR A 18 3.63 -1.04 2.31
N THR A 19 4.23 0.06 2.71
CA THR A 19 4.97 0.19 3.96
C THR A 19 4.30 1.26 4.81
N ARG A 20 4.63 1.33 6.09
CA ARG A 20 4.11 2.41 6.95
C ARG A 20 4.41 3.77 6.34
N LYS A 21 5.62 3.93 5.79
CA LYS A 21 6.02 5.20 5.18
C LYS A 21 5.23 5.52 3.93
N SER A 22 5.03 4.54 3.05
CA SER A 22 4.26 4.77 1.82
C SER A 22 2.79 5.07 2.13
N ILE A 23 2.21 4.38 3.10
CA ILE A 23 0.83 4.63 3.53
C ILE A 23 0.72 6.03 4.15
N GLU A 24 1.70 6.44 4.95
CA GLU A 24 1.73 7.80 5.52
C GLU A 24 1.70 8.85 4.41
N ILE A 25 2.49 8.66 3.36
CA ILE A 25 2.50 9.57 2.22
C ILE A 25 1.14 9.61 1.54
N MET A 26 0.51 8.45 1.34
CA MET A 26 -0.82 8.36 0.73
C MET A 26 -1.86 9.11 1.57
N GLU A 27 -1.84 8.92 2.87
CA GLU A 27 -2.77 9.61 3.78
C GLU A 27 -2.57 11.12 3.76
N LYS A 28 -1.33 11.58 3.69
CA LYS A 28 -1.03 13.01 3.59
C LYS A 28 -1.53 13.61 2.28
N ARG A 29 -1.69 12.78 1.24
CA ARG A 29 -2.25 13.20 -0.04
C ARG A 29 -3.78 13.11 -0.08
N GLY A 30 -4.40 12.72 1.05
CA GLY A 30 -5.85 12.63 1.18
C GLY A 30 -6.43 11.26 0.89
N PHE A 31 -5.60 10.23 0.72
CA PHE A 31 -6.09 8.88 0.47
C PHE A 31 -6.76 8.29 1.70
N LYS A 32 -7.95 7.70 1.51
CA LYS A 32 -8.66 6.96 2.54
C LYS A 32 -9.17 5.66 1.94
N ILE A 33 -8.74 4.53 2.50
CA ILE A 33 -9.15 3.22 1.98
C ILE A 33 -10.67 3.02 2.08
N THR A 34 -11.30 3.64 3.08
CA THR A 34 -12.75 3.56 3.25
C THR A 34 -13.52 4.24 2.13
N ASP A 35 -12.88 5.13 1.36
CA ASP A 35 -13.51 5.80 0.22
C ASP A 35 -13.68 4.87 -0.99
N VAL A 36 -13.15 3.66 -0.96
CA VAL A 36 -13.27 2.70 -2.07
C VAL A 36 -14.73 2.49 -2.47
N GLN A 37 -15.63 2.42 -1.50
CA GLN A 37 -17.04 2.20 -1.77
C GLN A 37 -17.75 3.46 -2.27
N ASP A 38 -17.40 4.63 -1.73
CA ASP A 38 -18.08 5.89 -2.06
C ASP A 38 -17.49 6.59 -3.28
N LYS A 39 -16.18 6.50 -3.46
CA LYS A 39 -15.46 7.20 -4.51
C LYS A 39 -14.49 6.26 -5.24
N PRO A 40 -14.99 5.16 -5.83
CA PRO A 40 -14.09 4.16 -6.43
C PRO A 40 -13.28 4.71 -7.61
N VAL A 41 -13.83 5.61 -8.40
CA VAL A 41 -13.14 6.15 -9.58
C VAL A 41 -11.86 6.86 -9.22
N SER A 42 -11.82 7.54 -8.07
CA SER A 42 -10.62 8.22 -7.58
C SER A 42 -9.76 7.33 -6.69
N THR A 43 -10.41 6.52 -5.88
CA THR A 43 -9.73 5.76 -4.82
C THR A 43 -8.99 4.54 -5.36
N LEU A 44 -9.59 3.80 -6.30
CA LEU A 44 -8.93 2.60 -6.83
C LEU A 44 -7.65 2.91 -7.60
N PRO A 45 -7.62 3.91 -8.50
CA PRO A 45 -6.35 4.28 -9.11
C PRO A 45 -5.31 4.78 -8.10
N ALA A 46 -5.75 5.50 -7.06
CA ALA A 46 -4.84 5.98 -6.02
C ALA A 46 -4.26 4.83 -5.19
N LEU A 47 -5.06 3.81 -4.92
CA LEU A 47 -4.59 2.60 -4.23
C LEU A 47 -3.49 1.92 -5.05
N PHE A 48 -3.72 1.75 -6.35
CA PHE A 48 -2.73 1.14 -7.24
C PHE A 48 -1.46 1.97 -7.31
N ALA A 49 -1.60 3.27 -7.55
CA ALA A 49 -0.44 4.17 -7.66
C ALA A 49 0.38 4.19 -6.37
N GLY A 50 -0.28 4.17 -5.22
CA GLY A 50 0.40 4.17 -3.93
C GLY A 50 1.29 2.97 -3.71
N ALA A 51 0.97 1.84 -4.34
CA ALA A 51 1.77 0.62 -4.22
C ALA A 51 3.17 0.76 -4.85
N PHE A 52 3.38 1.76 -5.69
CA PHE A 52 4.68 2.02 -6.32
C PHE A 52 5.61 2.83 -5.42
N LEU A 53 5.09 3.50 -4.41
CA LEU A 53 5.87 4.47 -3.61
C LEU A 53 7.05 3.86 -2.87
N ALA A 54 6.92 2.62 -2.41
CA ALA A 54 7.96 2.00 -1.60
C ALA A 54 9.26 1.75 -2.38
N HIS A 55 9.14 1.35 -3.64
CA HIS A 55 10.29 0.95 -4.47
C HIS A 55 10.49 1.79 -5.72
N HIS A 56 9.44 2.48 -6.18
CA HIS A 56 9.45 3.17 -7.47
C HIS A 56 8.79 4.55 -7.38
N LYS A 57 9.20 5.36 -6.41
CA LYS A 57 8.53 6.64 -6.14
C LYS A 57 8.68 7.68 -7.25
N PHE A 58 9.59 7.46 -8.20
CA PHE A 58 9.80 8.39 -9.31
C PHE A 58 9.11 7.96 -10.61
N VAL A 59 8.35 6.86 -10.59
CA VAL A 59 7.59 6.45 -11.77
C VAL A 59 6.50 7.48 -12.03
N LYS A 60 6.37 7.90 -13.27
CA LYS A 60 5.38 8.92 -13.65
C LYS A 60 3.97 8.37 -13.62
N SER A 61 3.00 9.23 -13.29
CA SER A 61 1.60 8.82 -13.16
C SER A 61 1.03 8.28 -14.47
N ASP A 62 1.44 8.82 -15.62
CA ASP A 62 0.96 8.32 -16.91
C ASP A 62 1.46 6.90 -17.20
N VAL A 63 2.65 6.53 -16.72
CA VAL A 63 3.15 5.15 -16.83
C VAL A 63 2.31 4.23 -15.95
N ILE A 64 2.04 4.64 -14.72
CA ILE A 64 1.22 3.86 -13.79
C ILE A 64 -0.19 3.64 -14.35
N ASP A 65 -0.78 4.70 -14.90
CA ASP A 65 -2.12 4.61 -15.50
C ASP A 65 -2.12 3.67 -16.71
N ASP A 66 -1.08 3.70 -17.54
CA ASP A 66 -0.97 2.80 -18.68
C ASP A 66 -0.85 1.34 -18.24
N ILE A 67 -0.04 1.08 -17.22
CA ILE A 67 0.09 -0.27 -16.64
C ILE A 67 -1.28 -0.75 -16.15
N PHE A 68 -1.99 0.08 -15.38
CA PHE A 68 -3.28 -0.29 -14.82
C PHE A 68 -4.30 -0.59 -15.92
N SER A 69 -4.29 0.20 -17.00
CA SER A 69 -5.23 0.01 -18.11
C SER A 69 -5.00 -1.30 -18.86
N LYS A 70 -3.79 -1.85 -18.80
CA LYS A 70 -3.42 -3.08 -19.50
C LYS A 70 -3.49 -4.34 -18.65
N LEU A 71 -3.68 -4.19 -17.34
CA LEU A 71 -3.73 -5.35 -16.45
C LEU A 71 -5.05 -6.09 -16.58
N THR A 72 -4.95 -7.43 -16.49
CA THR A 72 -6.10 -8.32 -16.46
C THR A 72 -6.38 -8.71 -15.00
N LYS A 73 -7.53 -9.37 -14.76
CA LYS A 73 -7.91 -9.84 -13.43
C LYS A 73 -7.91 -8.73 -12.39
N ARG A 74 -8.46 -7.57 -12.75
CA ARG A 74 -8.41 -6.39 -11.89
C ARG A 74 -9.11 -6.54 -10.55
N GLU A 75 -10.20 -7.31 -10.49
CA GLU A 75 -10.87 -7.57 -9.22
C GLU A 75 -9.96 -8.30 -8.26
N GLU A 76 -9.28 -9.35 -8.76
CA GLU A 76 -8.33 -10.10 -7.96
C GLU A 76 -7.13 -9.23 -7.56
N LEU A 77 -6.64 -8.43 -8.50
CA LEU A 77 -5.54 -7.49 -8.24
C LEU A 77 -5.89 -6.53 -7.11
N LEU A 78 -7.06 -5.90 -7.20
CA LEU A 78 -7.48 -4.92 -6.19
C LEU A 78 -7.71 -5.57 -4.84
N SER A 79 -8.22 -6.80 -4.82
CA SER A 79 -8.36 -7.56 -3.58
C SER A 79 -7.00 -7.85 -2.94
N LYS A 80 -6.00 -8.21 -3.75
CA LYS A 80 -4.64 -8.45 -3.26
C LYS A 80 -4.00 -7.17 -2.75
N LEU A 81 -4.20 -6.06 -3.45
CA LEU A 81 -3.66 -4.76 -3.02
C LEU A 81 -4.27 -4.33 -1.69
N ALA A 82 -5.58 -4.53 -1.50
CA ALA A 82 -6.23 -4.20 -0.24
C ALA A 82 -5.68 -5.04 0.91
N GLU A 83 -5.42 -6.32 0.66
CA GLU A 83 -4.81 -7.20 1.65
C GLU A 83 -3.40 -6.73 2.01
N MET A 84 -2.60 -6.37 1.01
CA MET A 84 -1.26 -5.84 1.19
C MET A 84 -1.27 -4.51 1.96
N TYR A 85 -2.24 -3.65 1.67
CA TYR A 85 -2.39 -2.35 2.33
C TYR A 85 -2.67 -2.50 3.82
N ASN A 86 -3.47 -3.49 4.19
CA ASN A 86 -3.82 -3.70 5.60
C ASN A 86 -2.69 -4.29 6.42
N GLU A 87 -1.73 -4.97 5.80
CA GLU A 87 -0.68 -5.67 6.54
C GLU A 87 0.20 -4.77 7.41
N PRO A 88 0.76 -3.66 6.89
CA PRO A 88 1.54 -2.76 7.75
C PRO A 88 0.71 -2.14 8.88
N ILE A 89 -0.59 -1.91 8.63
CA ILE A 89 -1.48 -1.35 9.64
C ILE A 89 -1.69 -2.36 10.76
N LEU A 90 -1.96 -3.61 10.41
CA LEU A 90 -2.13 -4.67 11.41
C LEU A 90 -0.84 -4.91 12.18
N ALA A 91 0.31 -4.84 11.51
CA ALA A 91 1.60 -5.02 12.16
C ALA A 91 1.88 -3.95 13.21
N MET A 92 1.34 -2.74 13.05
CA MET A 92 1.48 -1.69 14.05
C MET A 92 0.74 -2.00 15.36
N MET A 93 -0.28 -2.85 15.28
CA MET A 93 -1.07 -3.23 16.44
C MET A 93 -0.49 -4.46 17.15
N ASP A 94 0.48 -5.14 16.53
CA ASP A 94 1.11 -6.30 17.14
C ASP A 94 2.08 -5.86 18.23
N GLU A 95 2.11 -6.63 19.32
CA GLU A 95 3.06 -6.37 20.38
C GLU A 95 4.42 -6.91 20.01
N PRO A 96 5.50 -6.25 20.43
CA PRO A 96 6.85 -6.77 20.19
C PRO A 96 7.07 -8.03 20.99
N GLU A 97 7.98 -8.88 20.51
CA GLU A 97 8.38 -10.07 21.25
C GLU A 97 9.01 -9.65 22.58
N GLU A 98 8.80 -10.48 23.59
CA GLU A 98 9.33 -10.22 24.94
C GLU A 98 10.85 -10.19 24.90
N SER A 99 11.44 -9.09 25.33
CA SER A 99 12.89 -8.90 25.33
C SER A 99 13.26 -7.83 26.37
N GLU A 100 14.55 -7.71 26.65
CA GLU A 100 15.04 -6.70 27.61
C GLU A 100 14.83 -5.27 27.13
N GLY A 101 14.66 -5.06 25.81
CA GLY A 101 14.46 -3.74 25.24
C GLY A 101 13.02 -3.28 25.24
N ASN A 102 12.08 -4.12 25.68
CA ASN A 102 10.66 -3.76 25.65
C ASN A 102 10.35 -2.67 26.67
N LEU A 103 9.42 -1.79 26.29
CA LEU A 103 9.02 -0.67 27.13
C LEU A 103 7.57 -0.85 27.60
N ASP A 104 7.34 -0.51 28.85
CA ASP A 104 5.99 -0.46 29.40
C ASP A 104 5.54 0.99 29.53
N TRP A 105 4.25 1.15 29.62
CA TRP A 105 3.66 2.46 29.85
C TRP A 105 2.48 2.32 30.82
N GLU A 106 2.14 3.40 31.49
CA GLU A 106 0.97 3.42 32.35
C GLU A 106 0.35 4.81 32.33
N THR A 107 -0.95 4.88 32.63
CA THR A 107 -1.65 6.17 32.68
C THR A 107 -1.32 6.91 33.96
N SER A 108 -1.30 8.23 33.87
CA SER A 108 -1.09 9.10 35.03
C SER A 108 -2.38 9.80 35.48
N TRP A 109 -3.50 9.45 34.84
CA TRP A 109 -4.80 9.99 35.21
C TRP A 109 -5.69 8.95 35.88
#